data_a3397138964b9b47f804496ee740bda5
#
_entry.id   a3397138964b9b47f804496ee740bda5
#
_cell.length_a   1.000
_cell.length_b   1.000
_cell.length_c   1.000
_cell.angle_alpha   90.00
_cell.angle_beta   90.00
_cell.angle_gamma   90.00
#
_symmetry.space_group_name_H-M   'P 1'
#
loop_
_entity.id
_entity.type
_entity.pdbx_description
1 polymer ?
#
loop_
_entity_poly.entity_id
_entity_poly.type
_entity_poly.pdbx_seq_one_letter_code
_entity_poly.pdbx_strand_id
1 'polypeptide(L)'
;AGADAIIGNHPHVLREVEIIETSDGGSAICAYSLGNFISAQSVGTNLIGGVLDFGVTVEDGAANVICDEEFTPIVTHYDGNFSNVRLYKLSDYTPEMAMSHGVRANSRFDYDYITEYLTGKGLYSSND
;
A
#
# COMPACT_ATOMS: atom_id res chain seq x y z
N ALA A 1 -8.53 1.83 23.14
CA ALA A 1 -9.54 0.81 22.94
C ALA A 1 -8.98 -0.63 22.89
N GLY A 2 -7.68 -0.87 22.99
CA GLY A 2 -7.06 -2.18 23.14
C GLY A 2 -6.83 -2.97 21.85
N ALA A 3 -6.89 -2.35 20.68
CA ALA A 3 -6.52 -3.01 19.44
C ALA A 3 -5.00 -2.95 19.23
N ASP A 4 -4.40 -4.08 18.85
CA ASP A 4 -2.98 -4.19 18.52
C ASP A 4 -2.70 -3.93 17.03
N ALA A 5 -3.71 -4.09 16.18
CA ALA A 5 -3.64 -3.75 14.77
C ALA A 5 -4.97 -3.16 14.28
N ILE A 6 -4.88 -2.11 13.49
CA ILE A 6 -6.02 -1.46 12.84
C ILE A 6 -5.69 -1.38 11.34
N ILE A 7 -6.47 -2.08 10.53
CA ILE A 7 -6.28 -2.12 9.08
C ILE A 7 -7.50 -1.51 8.40
N GLY A 8 -7.31 -0.31 7.88
CA GLY A 8 -8.33 0.41 7.12
C GLY A 8 -8.21 0.17 5.62
N ASN A 9 -9.30 0.39 4.90
CA ASN A 9 -9.33 0.26 3.45
C ASN A 9 -10.46 1.05 2.77
N HIS A 10 -11.31 1.72 3.55
CA HIS A 10 -12.51 2.38 3.05
C HIS A 10 -12.29 3.42 1.93
N PRO A 11 -11.22 4.24 1.96
CA PRO A 11 -11.01 5.26 0.90
C PRO A 11 -10.60 4.69 -0.45
N HIS A 12 -10.29 3.39 -0.57
CA HIS A 12 -9.82 2.76 -1.82
C HIS A 12 -8.51 3.33 -2.40
N VAL A 13 -7.78 4.13 -1.63
CA VAL A 13 -6.46 4.67 -1.96
C VAL A 13 -5.53 4.43 -0.80
N LEU A 14 -4.23 4.31 -1.07
CA LEU A 14 -3.23 4.17 -0.03
C LEU A 14 -3.18 5.40 0.88
N ARG A 15 -3.06 5.12 2.16
CA ARG A 15 -2.78 6.09 3.21
C ARG A 15 -1.56 5.61 4.02
N GLU A 16 -1.16 6.42 4.93
CA GLU A 16 -0.01 6.22 5.81
C GLU A 16 -0.16 4.94 6.65
N VAL A 17 0.96 4.35 7.02
CA VAL A 17 1.07 3.27 8.01
C VAL A 17 1.90 3.80 9.19
N GLU A 18 1.40 3.62 10.38
CA GLU A 18 2.05 4.08 11.61
C GLU A 18 2.22 2.94 12.62
N ILE A 19 3.35 2.93 13.32
CA ILE A 19 3.52 2.20 14.58
C ILE A 19 3.25 3.17 15.71
N ILE A 20 2.32 2.83 16.59
CA ILE A 20 1.84 3.67 17.69
C ILE A 20 2.28 3.04 19.00
N GLU A 21 2.99 3.79 19.85
CA GLU A 21 3.29 3.36 21.21
C GLU A 21 2.02 3.38 22.05
N THR A 22 1.79 2.30 22.79
CA THR A 22 0.62 2.17 23.66
C THR A 22 0.98 2.53 25.10
N SER A 23 -0.02 2.97 25.88
CA SER A 23 0.18 3.45 27.27
C SER A 23 0.68 2.37 28.24
N ASP A 24 0.59 1.10 27.87
CA ASP A 24 1.06 -0.06 28.64
C ASP A 24 2.51 -0.47 28.27
N GLY A 25 3.20 0.31 27.46
CA GLY A 25 4.59 0.07 27.03
C GLY A 25 4.76 -0.85 25.83
N GLY A 26 3.66 -1.20 25.15
CA GLY A 26 3.68 -1.94 23.90
C GLY A 26 3.58 -1.04 22.67
N SER A 27 3.22 -1.66 21.56
CA SER A 27 2.95 -0.94 20.31
C SER A 27 1.78 -1.56 19.54
N ALA A 28 1.17 -0.74 18.71
CA ALA A 28 0.10 -1.14 17.78
C ALA A 28 0.45 -0.64 16.39
N ILE A 29 -0.04 -1.33 15.35
CA ILE A 29 0.11 -0.88 13.97
C ILE A 29 -1.22 -0.34 13.45
N CYS A 30 -1.17 0.80 12.77
CA CYS A 30 -2.33 1.37 12.09
C CYS A 30 -2.00 1.61 10.62
N ALA A 31 -2.64 0.85 9.74
CA ALA A 31 -2.70 1.16 8.32
C ALA A 31 -4.02 1.90 8.05
N TYR A 32 -3.96 3.18 7.77
CA TYR A 32 -5.17 3.99 7.55
C TYR A 32 -5.94 3.57 6.30
N SER A 33 -5.24 3.11 5.28
CA SER A 33 -5.80 2.40 4.13
C SER A 33 -4.70 1.71 3.33
N LEU A 34 -4.89 0.44 3.01
CA LEU A 34 -4.00 -0.31 2.12
C LEU A 34 -4.36 -0.15 0.63
N GLY A 35 -5.38 0.65 0.32
CA GLY A 35 -5.85 0.81 -1.04
C GLY A 35 -6.52 -0.44 -1.59
N ASN A 36 -6.73 -0.49 -2.90
CA ASN A 36 -7.27 -1.68 -3.55
C ASN A 36 -6.19 -2.74 -3.77
N PHE A 37 -6.49 -3.99 -3.44
CA PHE A 37 -5.59 -5.10 -3.78
C PHE A 37 -5.55 -5.32 -5.29
N ILE A 38 -6.70 -5.39 -5.92
CA ILE A 38 -6.85 -5.41 -7.39
C ILE A 38 -8.11 -4.62 -7.76
N SER A 39 -8.04 -3.85 -8.85
CA SER A 39 -9.11 -2.92 -9.19
C SER A 39 -9.12 -2.62 -10.69
N ALA A 40 -10.30 -2.42 -11.27
CA ALA A 40 -10.48 -1.93 -12.64
C ALA A 40 -11.05 -0.49 -12.64
N GLN A 41 -10.56 0.36 -11.76
CA GLN A 41 -11.00 1.75 -11.66
C GLN A 41 -10.22 2.66 -12.62
N SER A 42 -10.81 3.81 -12.95
CA SER A 42 -10.27 4.75 -13.94
C SER A 42 -9.44 5.90 -13.35
N VAL A 43 -9.16 5.86 -12.05
CA VAL A 43 -8.36 6.86 -11.35
C VAL A 43 -7.04 6.23 -10.92
N GLY A 44 -5.91 6.84 -11.27
CA GLY A 44 -4.57 6.28 -11.07
C GLY A 44 -4.27 5.89 -9.61
N THR A 45 -4.65 6.73 -8.64
CA THR A 45 -4.42 6.45 -7.22
C THR A 45 -5.17 5.21 -6.71
N ASN A 46 -6.28 4.84 -7.34
CA ASN A 46 -7.05 3.64 -6.99
C ASN A 46 -6.43 2.34 -7.54
N LEU A 47 -5.38 2.46 -8.35
CA LEU A 47 -4.63 1.35 -8.93
C LEU A 47 -3.34 1.03 -8.17
N ILE A 48 -3.03 1.85 -7.15
CA ILE A 48 -1.86 1.70 -6.28
C ILE A 48 -2.34 1.22 -4.91
N GLY A 49 -1.89 0.06 -4.52
CA GLY A 49 -2.23 -0.54 -3.23
C GLY A 49 -0.98 -1.04 -2.50
N GLY A 50 -1.19 -1.76 -1.41
CA GLY A 50 -0.11 -2.33 -0.62
C GLY A 50 -0.49 -3.61 0.09
N VAL A 51 0.53 -4.40 0.36
CA VAL A 51 0.47 -5.54 1.26
C VAL A 51 1.33 -5.20 2.47
N LEU A 52 0.79 -5.40 3.66
CA LEU A 52 1.48 -5.13 4.92
C LEU A 52 1.67 -6.45 5.66
N ASP A 53 2.92 -6.82 5.87
CA ASP A 53 3.33 -7.94 6.72
C ASP A 53 3.87 -7.39 8.04
N PHE A 54 3.55 -8.03 9.15
CA PHE A 54 4.12 -7.70 10.45
C PHE A 54 3.98 -8.86 11.44
N GLY A 55 4.86 -8.89 12.43
CA GLY A 55 4.79 -9.78 13.57
C GLY A 55 4.23 -9.09 14.81
N VAL A 56 3.75 -9.87 15.75
CA VAL A 56 3.36 -9.41 17.08
C VAL A 56 4.05 -10.29 18.12
N THR A 57 4.84 -9.68 19.00
CA THR A 57 5.41 -10.36 20.17
C THR A 57 4.37 -10.34 21.28
N VAL A 58 4.00 -11.52 21.75
CA VAL A 58 3.03 -11.72 22.84
C VAL A 58 3.72 -12.47 23.96
N GLU A 59 3.83 -11.84 25.14
CA GLU A 59 4.39 -12.44 26.33
C GLU A 59 3.41 -12.32 27.50
N ASP A 60 3.34 -13.35 28.36
CA ASP A 60 2.45 -13.35 29.52
C ASP A 60 2.73 -12.16 30.44
N GLY A 61 1.73 -11.34 30.70
CA GLY A 61 1.82 -10.19 31.59
C GLY A 61 2.60 -9.00 31.04
N ALA A 62 3.01 -9.05 29.75
CA ALA A 62 3.65 -7.95 29.05
C ALA A 62 2.72 -7.37 27.97
N ALA A 63 2.95 -6.11 27.59
CA ALA A 63 2.27 -5.48 26.48
C ALA A 63 2.70 -6.11 25.14
N ASN A 64 1.78 -6.20 24.18
CA ASN A 64 2.08 -6.68 22.84
C ASN A 64 2.94 -5.66 22.07
N VAL A 65 3.87 -6.15 21.27
CA VAL A 65 4.81 -5.31 20.50
C VAL A 65 4.77 -5.73 19.03
N ILE A 66 4.60 -4.75 18.16
CA ILE A 66 4.71 -4.94 16.70
C ILE A 66 6.19 -5.07 16.32
N CYS A 67 6.51 -6.01 15.45
CA CYS A 67 7.84 -6.26 14.94
C CYS A 67 7.82 -6.68 13.47
N ASP A 68 8.98 -6.62 12.83
CA ASP A 68 9.24 -7.10 11.46
C ASP A 68 8.21 -6.59 10.43
N GLU A 69 7.79 -5.33 10.57
CA GLU A 69 6.86 -4.73 9.62
C GLU A 69 7.51 -4.53 8.26
N GLU A 70 6.84 -4.99 7.22
CA GLU A 70 7.23 -4.83 5.82
C GLU A 70 6.03 -4.39 4.99
N PHE A 71 6.19 -3.30 4.24
CA PHE A 71 5.19 -2.81 3.29
C PHE A 71 5.64 -3.10 1.86
N THR A 72 4.81 -3.83 1.11
CA THR A 72 5.04 -4.13 -0.30
C THR A 72 4.07 -3.36 -1.17
N PRO A 73 4.52 -2.34 -1.94
CA PRO A 73 3.67 -1.65 -2.90
C PRO A 73 3.25 -2.58 -4.03
N ILE A 74 1.98 -2.48 -4.42
CA ILE A 74 1.40 -3.23 -5.53
C ILE A 74 0.70 -2.28 -6.50
N VAL A 75 0.65 -2.67 -7.77
CA VAL A 75 0.03 -1.91 -8.85
C VAL A 75 -0.91 -2.82 -9.63
N THR A 76 -2.17 -2.41 -9.77
CA THR A 76 -3.07 -3.02 -10.74
C THR A 76 -2.79 -2.46 -12.11
N HIS A 77 -2.58 -3.32 -13.09
CA HIS A 77 -2.42 -2.99 -14.49
C HIS A 77 -3.57 -3.55 -15.32
N TYR A 78 -4.09 -2.79 -16.26
CA TYR A 78 -5.00 -3.27 -17.27
C TYR A 78 -4.67 -2.66 -18.63
N ASP A 79 -5.03 -3.37 -19.69
CA ASP A 79 -4.92 -2.89 -21.07
C ASP A 79 -6.15 -2.03 -21.42
N GLY A 80 -6.24 -1.53 -22.65
CA GLY A 80 -7.36 -0.72 -23.09
C GLY A 80 -8.72 -1.38 -22.81
N ASN A 81 -9.73 -0.58 -22.55
CA ASN A 81 -11.08 -1.02 -22.20
C ASN A 81 -11.15 -1.95 -20.97
N PHE A 82 -10.31 -1.71 -19.96
CA PHE A 82 -10.26 -2.48 -18.71
C PHE A 82 -10.05 -3.98 -18.93
N SER A 83 -9.33 -4.35 -19.98
CA SER A 83 -9.05 -5.75 -20.30
C SER A 83 -7.74 -6.21 -19.63
N ASN A 84 -7.60 -7.54 -19.46
CA ASN A 84 -6.40 -8.17 -18.89
C ASN A 84 -5.95 -7.56 -17.57
N VAL A 85 -6.85 -7.44 -16.62
CA VAL A 85 -6.53 -6.90 -15.27
C VAL A 85 -5.55 -7.83 -14.56
N ARG A 86 -4.42 -7.28 -14.14
CA ARG A 86 -3.31 -8.03 -13.52
C ARG A 86 -2.74 -7.24 -12.35
N LEU A 87 -2.18 -7.95 -11.38
CA LEU A 87 -1.54 -7.36 -10.22
C LEU A 87 -0.03 -7.59 -10.30
N TYR A 88 0.75 -6.55 -9.98
CA TYR A 88 2.20 -6.61 -9.90
C TYR A 88 2.69 -6.05 -8.58
N LYS A 89 3.77 -6.61 -8.03
CA LYS A 89 4.59 -5.87 -7.07
C LYS A 89 5.26 -4.72 -7.81
N LEU A 90 5.44 -3.59 -7.13
CA LEU A 90 6.14 -2.45 -7.75
C LEU A 90 7.56 -2.83 -8.20
N SER A 91 8.24 -3.71 -7.44
CA SER A 91 9.57 -4.23 -7.81
C SER A 91 9.62 -4.94 -9.17
N ASP A 92 8.48 -5.49 -9.63
CA ASP A 92 8.35 -6.21 -10.90
C ASP A 92 7.65 -5.36 -11.97
N TYR A 93 7.27 -4.13 -11.63
CA TYR A 93 6.57 -3.20 -12.52
C TYR A 93 7.54 -2.20 -13.12
N THR A 94 7.56 -2.07 -14.44
CA THR A 94 8.55 -1.24 -15.14
C THR A 94 7.95 0.07 -15.65
N PRO A 95 8.79 1.10 -15.92
CA PRO A 95 8.34 2.33 -16.56
C PRO A 95 7.62 2.08 -17.90
N GLU A 96 8.09 1.13 -18.69
CA GLU A 96 7.49 0.75 -19.98
C GLU A 96 6.07 0.17 -19.77
N MET A 97 5.90 -0.67 -18.74
CA MET A 97 4.59 -1.19 -18.37
C MET A 97 3.63 -0.05 -17.98
N ALA A 98 4.08 0.89 -17.15
CA ALA A 98 3.28 2.04 -16.76
C ALA A 98 2.84 2.86 -17.97
N MET A 99 3.71 3.05 -18.95
CA MET A 99 3.39 3.77 -20.20
C MET A 99 2.38 3.05 -21.09
N SER A 100 2.21 1.74 -20.92
CA SER A 100 1.23 0.93 -21.67
C SER A 100 -0.11 0.76 -20.95
N HIS A 101 -0.26 1.31 -19.75
CA HIS A 101 -1.46 1.13 -18.93
C HIS A 101 -2.70 1.78 -19.55
N GLY A 102 -3.83 1.05 -19.55
CA GLY A 102 -5.10 1.52 -20.12
C GLY A 102 -5.67 2.78 -19.46
N VAL A 103 -5.36 3.05 -18.19
CA VAL A 103 -5.82 4.26 -17.47
C VAL A 103 -5.28 5.55 -18.11
N ARG A 104 -4.20 5.50 -18.85
CA ARG A 104 -3.60 6.65 -19.54
C ARG A 104 -4.50 7.29 -20.59
N ALA A 105 -5.53 6.58 -21.04
CA ALA A 105 -6.57 7.17 -21.88
C ALA A 105 -7.35 8.30 -21.19
N ASN A 106 -7.37 8.31 -19.84
CA ASN A 106 -8.18 9.23 -19.05
C ASN A 106 -7.37 10.13 -18.11
N SER A 107 -6.15 9.74 -17.73
CA SER A 107 -5.33 10.49 -16.77
C SER A 107 -3.84 10.20 -16.93
N ARG A 108 -3.00 11.07 -16.36
CA ARG A 108 -1.57 10.79 -16.23
C ARG A 108 -1.37 9.55 -15.38
N PHE A 109 -0.59 8.60 -15.88
CA PHE A 109 -0.14 7.46 -15.13
C PHE A 109 1.20 6.99 -15.72
N ASP A 110 2.26 7.12 -14.98
CA ASP A 110 3.61 6.71 -15.32
C ASP A 110 4.32 6.22 -14.05
N TYR A 111 5.52 5.72 -14.18
CA TYR A 111 6.27 5.19 -13.04
C TYR A 111 6.60 6.27 -12.00
N ASP A 112 6.91 7.48 -12.45
CA ASP A 112 7.17 8.62 -11.57
C ASP A 112 5.93 9.00 -10.77
N TYR A 113 4.77 9.02 -11.41
CA TYR A 113 3.47 9.24 -10.72
C TYR A 113 3.27 8.26 -9.56
N ILE A 114 3.56 6.97 -9.79
CA ILE A 114 3.41 5.93 -8.77
C ILE A 114 4.38 6.17 -7.61
N THR A 115 5.66 6.38 -7.90
CA THR A 115 6.70 6.56 -6.88
C THR A 115 6.56 7.87 -6.12
N GLU A 116 6.16 8.96 -6.77
CA GLU A 116 5.83 10.24 -6.14
C GLU A 116 4.67 10.08 -5.15
N TYR A 117 3.61 9.37 -5.55
CA TYR A 117 2.47 9.11 -4.69
C TYR A 117 2.86 8.31 -3.43
N LEU A 118 3.60 7.23 -3.61
CA LEU A 118 4.08 6.38 -2.52
C LEU A 118 5.04 7.11 -1.58
N THR A 119 5.95 7.90 -2.13
CA THR A 119 6.89 8.73 -1.36
C THR A 119 6.14 9.76 -0.51
N GLY A 120 5.13 10.40 -1.09
CA GLY A 120 4.27 11.34 -0.37
C GLY A 120 3.49 10.72 0.80
N LYS A 121 3.34 9.38 0.81
CA LYS A 121 2.73 8.62 1.91
C LYS A 121 3.75 8.04 2.88
N GLY A 122 5.05 8.24 2.65
CA GLY A 122 6.11 7.63 3.45
C GLY A 122 6.24 6.11 3.26
N LEU A 123 5.73 5.58 2.13
CA LEU A 123 5.66 4.14 1.84
C LEU A 123 6.68 3.68 0.80
N TYR A 124 7.52 4.57 0.32
CA TYR A 124 8.56 4.29 -0.66
C TYR A 124 9.71 5.27 -0.51
N SER A 125 10.93 4.78 -0.69
CA SER A 125 12.14 5.59 -0.80
C SER A 125 12.89 5.21 -2.07
N SER A 126 13.38 6.20 -2.81
CA SER A 126 14.17 5.99 -4.03
C SER A 126 15.53 5.30 -3.78
N ASN A 127 15.89 5.10 -2.51
CA ASN A 127 17.10 4.40 -2.08
C ASN A 127 16.85 2.90 -1.78
N ASP A 128 15.61 2.47 -1.89
CA ASP A 128 15.22 1.06 -1.77
C ASP A 128 15.20 0.39 -3.19
#